data_8319b233474950dd8ebd2c9d95d82b25
#
_entry.id   8319b233474950dd8ebd2c9d95d82b25
#
_cell.length_a   1.000
_cell.length_b   1.000
_cell.length_c   1.000
_cell.angle_alpha   90.00
_cell.angle_beta   90.00
_cell.angle_gamma   90.00
#
_symmetry.space_group_name_H-M   'P 1'
#
loop_
_entity.id
_entity.type
_entity.pdbx_description
1 polymer ?
#
loop_
_entity_poly.entity_id
_entity_poly.type
_entity_poly.pdbx_seq_one_letter_code
_entity_poly.pdbx_strand_id
1 'polypeptide(L)'
;AVMEEARKRGLTVDMTDGSGWPPAGPHLSIEDGFSTLQFAQSDVTGNNNIAVALPTVANTTGVKSKLVAVLASKIVAKEKDDKSSTILLDPSSTVILTAKVKNDSLYWEVPAGNWKVIAFWSFPKGERGMVASPVQGYVVDHFDSTKVLKNYRYLFGARTGLQPYFGNPMRAVFNDSYEFQVDRHYSPDFITYFKKKRGYDIT
;
A
#
# COMPACT_ATOMS: atom_id res chain seq x y z
N ALA A 1 -9.30 -9.48 36.13
CA ALA A 1 -10.01 -10.72 36.57
C ALA A 1 -9.46 -11.97 35.84
N VAL A 2 -9.61 -12.10 34.52
CA VAL A 2 -9.18 -13.32 33.76
C VAL A 2 -7.69 -13.64 33.96
N MET A 3 -6.82 -12.66 33.77
CA MET A 3 -5.36 -12.84 33.94
C MET A 3 -4.96 -13.22 35.36
N GLU A 4 -5.61 -12.61 36.36
CA GLU A 4 -5.37 -12.95 37.77
C GLU A 4 -5.78 -14.39 38.09
N GLU A 5 -6.95 -14.80 37.61
CA GLU A 5 -7.44 -16.16 37.86
C GLU A 5 -6.60 -17.22 37.15
N ALA A 6 -6.18 -16.93 35.90
CA ALA A 6 -5.26 -17.79 35.16
C ALA A 6 -3.93 -17.96 35.91
N ARG A 7 -3.35 -16.86 36.41
CA ARG A 7 -2.10 -16.89 37.20
C ARG A 7 -2.24 -17.73 38.46
N LYS A 8 -3.34 -17.57 39.20
CA LYS A 8 -3.63 -18.36 40.45
C LYS A 8 -3.73 -19.85 40.17
N ARG A 9 -4.27 -20.21 38.99
CA ARG A 9 -4.46 -21.62 38.60
C ARG A 9 -3.28 -22.20 37.84
N GLY A 10 -2.21 -21.46 37.64
CA GLY A 10 -1.05 -21.92 36.84
C GLY A 10 -1.37 -22.15 35.38
N LEU A 11 -2.39 -21.46 34.83
CA LEU A 11 -2.78 -21.53 33.42
C LEU A 11 -1.95 -20.53 32.58
N THR A 12 -1.74 -20.90 31.35
CA THR A 12 -1.13 -20.01 30.33
C THR A 12 -2.22 -19.37 29.49
N VAL A 13 -2.03 -18.12 29.11
CA VAL A 13 -2.96 -17.35 28.27
C VAL A 13 -2.22 -16.88 27.03
N ASP A 14 -2.79 -17.18 25.88
CA ASP A 14 -2.42 -16.56 24.60
C ASP A 14 -3.56 -15.64 24.16
N MET A 15 -3.23 -14.50 23.58
CA MET A 15 -4.21 -13.53 23.11
C MET A 15 -4.11 -13.38 21.59
N THR A 16 -5.23 -13.10 20.94
CA THR A 16 -5.24 -12.68 19.55
C THR A 16 -4.87 -11.20 19.41
N ASP A 17 -4.23 -10.83 18.31
CA ASP A 17 -3.97 -9.42 17.92
C ASP A 17 -5.24 -8.79 17.35
N GLY A 18 -6.18 -8.51 18.24
CA GLY A 18 -7.51 -8.01 17.89
C GLY A 18 -8.58 -9.10 17.87
N SER A 19 -9.82 -8.70 17.56
CA SER A 19 -11.00 -9.56 17.59
C SER A 19 -11.41 -10.09 16.22
N GLY A 20 -10.54 -9.99 15.22
CA GLY A 20 -10.77 -10.42 13.85
C GLY A 20 -9.50 -10.31 13.03
N TRP A 21 -9.64 -10.44 11.71
CA TRP A 21 -8.52 -10.39 10.76
C TRP A 21 -8.89 -9.61 9.49
N PRO A 22 -7.91 -9.04 8.76
CA PRO A 22 -6.54 -8.75 9.24
C PRO A 22 -6.57 -7.81 10.46
N PRO A 23 -5.47 -7.71 11.25
CA PRO A 23 -5.44 -6.84 12.43
C PRO A 23 -5.88 -5.41 12.12
N ALA A 24 -6.93 -5.00 12.81
CA ALA A 24 -7.59 -3.71 12.64
C ALA A 24 -8.18 -3.23 13.95
N GLY A 25 -8.56 -1.96 14.03
CA GLY A 25 -9.23 -1.47 15.23
C GLY A 25 -9.71 -0.02 15.10
N PRO A 26 -10.69 0.37 15.93
CA PRO A 26 -11.32 1.70 15.87
C PRO A 26 -10.37 2.86 16.19
N HIS A 27 -9.19 2.56 16.72
CA HIS A 27 -8.11 3.52 17.01
C HIS A 27 -7.23 3.82 15.80
N LEU A 28 -7.40 3.09 14.69
CA LEU A 28 -6.64 3.27 13.46
C LEU A 28 -7.45 4.13 12.49
N SER A 29 -6.82 5.18 11.98
CA SER A 29 -7.36 6.02 10.93
C SER A 29 -7.06 5.43 9.54
N ILE A 30 -7.61 6.05 8.48
CA ILE A 30 -7.33 5.60 7.11
C ILE A 30 -5.85 5.74 6.76
N GLU A 31 -5.15 6.72 7.34
CA GLU A 31 -3.73 6.96 7.14
C GLU A 31 -2.85 5.92 7.85
N ASP A 32 -3.37 5.26 8.88
CA ASP A 32 -2.70 4.14 9.55
C ASP A 32 -2.82 2.83 8.74
N GLY A 33 -3.74 2.80 7.77
CA GLY A 33 -3.94 1.66 6.89
C GLY A 33 -2.86 1.55 5.82
N PHE A 34 -2.80 0.36 5.20
CA PHE A 34 -1.90 0.13 4.09
C PHE A 34 -2.36 0.84 2.81
N SER A 35 -1.38 1.13 1.96
CA SER A 35 -1.63 1.77 0.67
C SER A 35 -1.64 0.75 -0.47
N THR A 36 -2.37 1.07 -1.51
CA THR A 36 -2.33 0.39 -2.81
C THR A 36 -1.49 1.18 -3.79
N LEU A 37 -0.86 0.48 -4.73
CA LEU A 37 -0.25 1.07 -5.92
C LEU A 37 -1.13 0.76 -7.12
N GLN A 38 -1.59 1.80 -7.81
CA GLN A 38 -2.34 1.65 -9.05
C GLN A 38 -1.69 2.47 -10.16
N PHE A 39 -1.99 2.14 -11.40
CA PHE A 39 -1.49 2.89 -12.54
C PHE A 39 -2.62 3.25 -13.51
N ALA A 40 -2.43 4.37 -14.17
CA ALA A 40 -3.23 4.79 -15.31
C ALA A 40 -2.29 5.09 -16.49
N GLN A 41 -2.82 5.01 -17.69
CA GLN A 41 -2.00 5.09 -18.90
C GLN A 41 -2.67 5.93 -19.98
N SER A 42 -1.84 6.54 -20.82
CA SER A 42 -2.27 7.26 -22.02
C SER A 42 -1.29 7.05 -23.18
N ASP A 43 -1.77 7.18 -24.40
CA ASP A 43 -0.95 7.12 -25.61
C ASP A 43 -0.50 8.53 -25.98
N VAL A 44 0.75 8.63 -26.44
CA VAL A 44 1.36 9.88 -26.93
C VAL A 44 2.09 9.59 -28.23
N THR A 45 1.88 10.45 -29.22
CA THR A 45 2.61 10.38 -30.51
C THR A 45 3.82 11.32 -30.48
N GLY A 46 4.97 10.82 -30.94
CA GLY A 46 6.24 11.52 -30.89
C GLY A 46 6.44 12.63 -31.93
N ASN A 47 7.64 13.19 -31.94
CA ASN A 47 8.10 14.35 -32.69
C ASN A 47 7.45 15.67 -32.29
N ASN A 48 7.05 15.83 -31.02
CA ASN A 48 6.54 17.11 -30.55
C ASN A 48 6.83 17.30 -29.03
N ASN A 49 6.72 18.55 -28.61
CA ASN A 49 6.69 18.89 -27.19
C ASN A 49 5.26 18.80 -26.66
N ILE A 50 5.07 18.11 -25.56
CA ILE A 50 3.77 17.97 -24.91
C ILE A 50 3.73 18.67 -23.56
N ALA A 51 2.55 19.16 -23.23
CA ALA A 51 2.15 19.60 -21.89
C ALA A 51 0.75 19.00 -21.64
N VAL A 52 0.71 17.79 -21.10
CA VAL A 52 -0.53 17.02 -20.96
C VAL A 52 -0.80 16.66 -19.50
N ALA A 53 -2.06 16.64 -19.12
CA ALA A 53 -2.46 16.14 -17.80
C ALA A 53 -2.06 14.66 -17.64
N LEU A 54 -1.59 14.30 -16.46
CA LEU A 54 -1.28 12.90 -16.15
C LEU A 54 -2.55 12.05 -16.17
N PRO A 55 -2.47 10.81 -16.69
CA PRO A 55 -3.56 9.86 -16.49
C PRO A 55 -3.73 9.56 -14.99
N THR A 56 -4.97 9.54 -14.53
CA THR A 56 -5.33 9.37 -13.12
C THR A 56 -6.06 8.06 -12.86
N VAL A 57 -6.00 7.58 -11.62
CA VAL A 57 -6.70 6.37 -11.16
C VAL A 57 -7.95 6.75 -10.37
N ALA A 58 -8.95 5.87 -10.37
CA ALA A 58 -10.12 6.02 -9.51
C ALA A 58 -9.70 5.82 -8.05
N ASN A 59 -10.06 6.78 -7.21
CA ASN A 59 -9.79 6.74 -5.77
C ASN A 59 -11.05 7.23 -5.01
N THR A 60 -11.67 6.32 -4.28
CA THR A 60 -12.90 6.56 -3.53
C THR A 60 -12.68 6.78 -2.04
N THR A 61 -11.43 6.84 -1.59
CA THR A 61 -11.10 6.90 -0.15
C THR A 61 -11.22 8.30 0.44
N GLY A 62 -11.33 9.33 -0.39
CA GLY A 62 -11.31 10.74 0.05
C GLY A 62 -9.89 11.26 0.37
N VAL A 63 -8.88 10.41 0.42
CA VAL A 63 -7.48 10.81 0.63
C VAL A 63 -6.81 11.06 -0.71
N LYS A 64 -6.12 12.18 -0.87
CA LYS A 64 -5.45 12.52 -2.14
C LYS A 64 -4.43 11.45 -2.54
N SER A 65 -4.52 10.98 -3.79
CA SER A 65 -3.53 10.09 -4.39
C SER A 65 -2.17 10.79 -4.51
N LYS A 66 -1.09 10.05 -4.24
CA LYS A 66 0.29 10.53 -4.37
C LYS A 66 0.89 9.93 -5.63
N LEU A 67 1.49 10.78 -6.48
CA LEU A 67 2.27 10.31 -7.62
C LEU A 67 3.53 9.61 -7.10
N VAL A 68 3.77 8.39 -7.58
CA VAL A 68 4.94 7.56 -7.25
C VAL A 68 5.99 7.66 -8.35
N ALA A 69 5.57 7.42 -9.60
CA ALA A 69 6.44 7.47 -10.76
C ALA A 69 5.65 7.75 -12.04
N VAL A 70 6.33 8.31 -13.02
CA VAL A 70 5.86 8.39 -14.41
C VAL A 70 6.90 7.79 -15.30
N LEU A 71 6.50 6.79 -16.09
CA LEU A 71 7.34 6.11 -17.06
C LEU A 71 6.75 6.27 -18.46
N ALA A 72 7.59 6.20 -19.47
CA ALA A 72 7.12 6.04 -20.85
C ALA A 72 7.95 5.00 -21.57
N SER A 73 7.29 4.17 -22.39
CA SER A 73 7.95 3.18 -23.27
C SER A 73 7.33 3.21 -24.65
N LYS A 74 8.13 2.89 -25.67
CA LYS A 74 7.64 2.78 -27.04
C LYS A 74 6.66 1.62 -27.18
N ILE A 75 5.59 1.85 -27.93
CA ILE A 75 4.65 0.82 -28.34
C ILE A 75 5.24 0.09 -29.54
N VAL A 76 5.49 -1.22 -29.40
CA VAL A 76 6.02 -2.08 -30.46
C VAL A 76 4.88 -2.67 -31.29
N ALA A 77 3.85 -3.18 -30.62
CA ALA A 77 2.69 -3.76 -31.26
C ALA A 77 1.42 -3.55 -30.41
N LYS A 78 0.28 -3.61 -31.10
CA LYS A 78 -1.06 -3.71 -30.47
C LYS A 78 -1.71 -4.97 -31.03
N GLU A 79 -1.89 -5.94 -30.19
CA GLU A 79 -2.56 -7.19 -30.50
C GLU A 79 -3.98 -7.15 -29.95
N LYS A 80 -4.93 -7.56 -30.75
CA LYS A 80 -6.33 -7.61 -30.36
C LYS A 80 -6.86 -9.01 -30.69
N ASP A 81 -7.34 -9.70 -29.69
CA ASP A 81 -8.17 -10.89 -29.87
C ASP A 81 -9.64 -10.59 -29.48
N ASP A 82 -10.50 -11.58 -29.61
CA ASP A 82 -11.94 -11.41 -29.34
C ASP A 82 -12.27 -11.07 -27.87
N LYS A 83 -11.32 -11.20 -26.96
CA LYS A 83 -11.53 -11.05 -25.50
C LYS A 83 -10.59 -10.06 -24.84
N SER A 84 -9.47 -9.72 -25.48
CA SER A 84 -8.45 -8.86 -24.89
C SER A 84 -7.79 -7.95 -25.91
N SER A 85 -7.18 -6.88 -25.41
CA SER A 85 -6.28 -6.01 -26.19
C SER A 85 -4.97 -5.90 -25.43
N THR A 86 -3.91 -6.45 -26.04
CA THR A 86 -2.57 -6.43 -25.44
C THR A 86 -1.72 -5.39 -26.16
N ILE A 87 -1.02 -4.58 -25.38
CA ILE A 87 -0.06 -3.59 -25.90
C ILE A 87 1.33 -4.08 -25.49
N LEU A 88 2.17 -4.32 -26.50
CA LEU A 88 3.57 -4.70 -26.30
C LEU A 88 4.42 -3.43 -26.27
N LEU A 89 5.19 -3.29 -25.22
CA LEU A 89 6.12 -2.18 -25.00
C LEU A 89 7.55 -2.66 -25.20
N ASP A 90 8.41 -1.78 -25.67
CA ASP A 90 9.86 -2.01 -25.73
C ASP A 90 10.50 -1.62 -24.38
N PRO A 91 10.92 -2.57 -23.54
CA PRO A 91 11.53 -2.27 -22.25
C PRO A 91 12.83 -1.45 -22.37
N SER A 92 13.58 -1.63 -23.47
CA SER A 92 14.84 -0.92 -23.69
C SER A 92 14.65 0.58 -23.97
N SER A 93 13.44 0.97 -24.39
CA SER A 93 13.06 2.36 -24.64
C SER A 93 12.54 3.09 -23.41
N THR A 94 12.40 2.39 -22.26
CA THR A 94 11.78 2.96 -21.08
C THR A 94 12.55 4.15 -20.54
N VAL A 95 11.83 5.26 -20.32
CA VAL A 95 12.36 6.49 -19.73
C VAL A 95 11.57 6.87 -18.49
N ILE A 96 12.28 7.34 -17.46
CA ILE A 96 11.68 7.83 -16.22
C ILE A 96 11.39 9.33 -16.38
N LEU A 97 10.13 9.70 -16.26
CA LEU A 97 9.66 11.06 -16.50
C LEU A 97 9.13 11.77 -15.25
N THR A 98 9.26 11.16 -14.07
CA THR A 98 8.72 11.71 -12.80
C THR A 98 9.18 13.15 -12.54
N ALA A 99 10.45 13.47 -12.82
CA ALA A 99 11.01 14.82 -12.65
C ALA A 99 10.50 15.84 -13.71
N LYS A 100 9.83 15.37 -14.77
CA LYS A 100 9.22 16.21 -15.80
C LYS A 100 7.78 16.61 -15.49
N VAL A 101 7.26 16.19 -14.34
CA VAL A 101 5.90 16.50 -13.91
C VAL A 101 5.88 17.79 -13.09
N LYS A 102 4.96 18.70 -13.44
CA LYS A 102 4.66 19.91 -12.68
C LYS A 102 3.16 20.13 -12.65
N ASN A 103 2.59 20.41 -11.48
CA ASN A 103 1.14 20.67 -11.32
C ASN A 103 0.26 19.61 -11.99
N ASP A 104 0.55 18.33 -11.73
CA ASP A 104 -0.14 17.16 -12.28
C ASP A 104 -0.14 17.09 -13.83
N SER A 105 0.77 17.82 -14.48
CA SER A 105 0.98 17.80 -15.95
C SER A 105 2.40 17.34 -16.29
N LEU A 106 2.50 16.52 -17.32
CA LEU A 106 3.77 16.05 -17.89
C LEU A 106 4.24 17.01 -18.99
N TYR A 107 5.48 17.51 -18.85
CA TYR A 107 6.18 18.31 -19.85
C TYR A 107 7.30 17.47 -20.45
N TRP A 108 7.17 17.07 -21.69
CA TRP A 108 8.12 16.16 -22.31
C TRP A 108 8.30 16.41 -23.80
N GLU A 109 9.55 16.42 -24.27
CA GLU A 109 9.90 16.35 -25.67
C GLU A 109 9.87 14.88 -26.10
N VAL A 110 8.82 14.50 -26.83
CA VAL A 110 8.55 13.11 -27.16
C VAL A 110 9.37 12.69 -28.36
N PRO A 111 10.28 11.70 -28.25
CA PRO A 111 11.01 11.16 -29.37
C PRO A 111 10.10 10.51 -30.43
N ALA A 112 10.61 10.32 -31.65
CA ALA A 112 9.85 9.68 -32.73
C ALA A 112 9.23 8.33 -32.33
N GLY A 113 7.98 8.10 -32.78
CA GLY A 113 7.22 6.87 -32.54
C GLY A 113 5.99 7.06 -31.68
N ASN A 114 5.32 5.96 -31.37
CA ASN A 114 4.16 5.94 -30.48
C ASN A 114 4.61 5.47 -29.10
N TRP A 115 4.17 6.18 -28.08
CA TRP A 115 4.59 5.95 -26.70
C TRP A 115 3.40 5.69 -25.80
N LYS A 116 3.60 4.83 -24.82
CA LYS A 116 2.69 4.64 -23.70
C LYS A 116 3.27 5.36 -22.48
N VAL A 117 2.55 6.38 -21.99
CA VAL A 117 2.86 7.02 -20.70
C VAL A 117 2.08 6.29 -19.63
N ILE A 118 2.76 5.91 -18.54
CA ILE A 118 2.20 5.19 -17.40
C ILE A 118 2.49 6.00 -16.15
N ALA A 119 1.44 6.46 -15.46
CA ALA A 119 1.55 7.15 -14.18
C ALA A 119 1.15 6.20 -13.05
N PHE A 120 2.02 6.03 -12.08
CA PHE A 120 1.81 5.21 -10.89
C PHE A 120 1.39 6.08 -9.72
N TRP A 121 0.29 5.70 -9.08
CA TRP A 121 -0.31 6.43 -7.98
C TRP A 121 -0.46 5.54 -6.76
N SER A 122 -0.16 6.07 -5.58
CA SER A 122 -0.44 5.40 -4.32
C SER A 122 -1.44 6.19 -3.48
N PHE A 123 -2.28 5.47 -2.77
CA PHE A 123 -3.23 6.02 -1.81
C PHE A 123 -3.63 4.94 -0.79
N PRO A 124 -4.11 5.32 0.41
CA PRO A 124 -4.61 4.35 1.38
C PRO A 124 -5.71 3.51 0.76
N LYS A 125 -5.65 2.20 0.90
CA LYS A 125 -6.69 1.28 0.38
C LYS A 125 -8.04 1.50 1.07
N GLY A 126 -8.00 1.90 2.34
CA GLY A 126 -9.22 2.13 3.14
C GLY A 126 -9.93 0.84 3.54
N GLU A 127 -9.21 -0.29 3.52
CA GLU A 127 -9.76 -1.58 3.93
C GLU A 127 -10.07 -1.59 5.43
N ARG A 128 -11.21 -2.18 5.76
CA ARG A 128 -11.66 -2.34 7.14
C ARG A 128 -11.58 -3.80 7.56
N GLY A 129 -11.07 -4.05 8.74
CA GLY A 129 -10.98 -5.40 9.29
C GLY A 129 -12.35 -5.94 9.71
N MET A 130 -12.52 -7.24 9.60
CA MET A 130 -13.64 -7.97 10.18
C MET A 130 -13.41 -8.13 11.69
N VAL A 131 -13.81 -7.13 12.47
CA VAL A 131 -13.60 -7.11 13.92
C VAL A 131 -14.93 -7.11 14.66
N ALA A 132 -14.96 -7.77 15.81
CA ALA A 132 -16.13 -7.81 16.71
C ALA A 132 -16.26 -6.46 17.46
N SER A 133 -16.49 -5.40 16.72
CA SER A 133 -16.70 -4.05 17.24
C SER A 133 -17.80 -3.34 16.45
N PRO A 134 -18.70 -2.59 17.10
CA PRO A 134 -19.70 -1.79 16.39
C PRO A 134 -19.05 -0.68 15.55
N VAL A 135 -17.83 -0.28 15.87
CA VAL A 135 -17.04 0.67 15.07
C VAL A 135 -15.88 -0.10 14.41
N GLN A 136 -16.03 -0.35 13.13
CA GLN A 136 -14.96 -0.96 12.35
C GLN A 136 -13.81 0.04 12.16
N GLY A 137 -12.58 -0.40 12.48
CA GLY A 137 -11.37 0.33 12.19
C GLY A 137 -10.72 -0.11 10.89
N TYR A 138 -9.69 0.63 10.49
CA TYR A 138 -8.90 0.29 9.32
C TYR A 138 -7.89 -0.81 9.63
N VAL A 139 -7.55 -1.59 8.61
CA VAL A 139 -6.49 -2.60 8.69
C VAL A 139 -5.14 -1.89 8.75
N VAL A 140 -4.31 -2.25 9.74
CA VAL A 140 -3.01 -1.61 9.94
C VAL A 140 -2.05 -1.91 8.80
N ASP A 141 -1.23 -0.92 8.43
CA ASP A 141 -0.12 -1.14 7.49
C ASP A 141 1.02 -1.91 8.15
N HIS A 142 1.12 -3.19 7.82
CA HIS A 142 2.10 -4.12 8.39
C HIS A 142 3.53 -3.88 7.92
N PHE A 143 3.72 -3.09 6.88
CA PHE A 143 5.05 -2.73 6.38
C PHE A 143 5.57 -1.42 6.97
N ASP A 144 4.77 -0.74 7.78
CA ASP A 144 5.16 0.46 8.53
C ASP A 144 5.26 0.16 10.02
N SER A 145 6.49 0.04 10.52
CA SER A 145 6.75 -0.30 11.92
C SER A 145 6.15 0.71 12.91
N THR A 146 5.99 1.98 12.53
CA THR A 146 5.42 3.01 13.40
C THR A 146 3.91 2.79 13.59
N LYS A 147 3.23 2.38 12.54
CA LYS A 147 1.80 2.06 12.56
C LYS A 147 1.54 0.75 13.31
N VAL A 148 2.37 -0.28 13.08
CA VAL A 148 2.32 -1.53 13.84
C VAL A 148 2.53 -1.27 15.34
N LEU A 149 3.53 -0.46 15.70
CA LEU A 149 3.75 -0.08 17.09
C LEU A 149 2.59 0.73 17.69
N LYS A 150 1.94 1.59 16.91
CA LYS A 150 0.72 2.31 17.33
C LYS A 150 -0.39 1.32 17.68
N ASN A 151 -0.62 0.30 16.84
CA ASN A 151 -1.57 -0.76 17.09
C ASN A 151 -1.24 -1.53 18.38
N TYR A 152 -0.02 -1.99 18.53
CA TYR A 152 0.39 -2.73 19.73
C TYR A 152 0.37 -1.90 21.01
N ARG A 153 0.72 -0.62 20.96
CA ARG A 153 0.58 0.27 22.12
C ARG A 153 -0.88 0.46 22.54
N TYR A 154 -1.79 0.46 21.58
CA TYR A 154 -3.22 0.50 21.90
C TYR A 154 -3.70 -0.79 22.53
N LEU A 155 -3.32 -1.95 21.97
CA LEU A 155 -3.77 -3.27 22.45
C LEU A 155 -3.08 -3.70 23.74
N PHE A 156 -1.79 -3.44 23.90
CA PHE A 156 -0.94 -3.99 24.95
C PHE A 156 -0.26 -2.94 25.83
N GLY A 157 -0.50 -1.67 25.59
CA GLY A 157 0.07 -0.57 26.38
C GLY A 157 -0.61 -0.39 27.75
N ALA A 158 -0.19 0.65 28.47
CA ALA A 158 -0.64 0.93 29.83
C ALA A 158 -2.17 0.99 30.00
N ARG A 159 -2.88 1.44 28.95
CA ARG A 159 -4.34 1.56 28.95
C ARG A 159 -5.06 0.25 29.28
N THR A 160 -4.53 -0.89 28.88
CA THR A 160 -5.15 -2.21 29.05
C THR A 160 -4.81 -2.86 30.38
N GLY A 161 -3.79 -2.38 31.09
CA GLY A 161 -3.31 -2.98 32.33
C GLY A 161 -2.77 -4.40 32.17
N LEU A 162 -2.38 -4.82 30.97
CA LEU A 162 -1.89 -6.17 30.68
C LEU A 162 -0.40 -6.37 30.97
N GLN A 163 0.38 -5.30 31.02
CA GLN A 163 1.85 -5.39 31.19
C GLN A 163 2.30 -6.23 32.38
N PRO A 164 1.67 -6.16 33.57
CA PRO A 164 2.05 -6.99 34.73
C PRO A 164 1.86 -8.50 34.53
N TYR A 165 1.18 -8.89 33.45
CA TYR A 165 0.88 -10.28 33.13
C TYR A 165 1.75 -10.86 32.01
N PHE A 166 2.60 -10.05 31.39
CA PHE A 166 3.51 -10.52 30.34
C PHE A 166 4.50 -11.53 30.89
N GLY A 167 4.63 -12.67 30.21
CA GLY A 167 5.42 -13.80 30.65
C GLY A 167 4.71 -14.73 31.64
N ASN A 168 3.75 -14.22 32.44
CA ASN A 168 2.97 -15.03 33.38
C ASN A 168 1.67 -14.30 33.78
N PRO A 169 0.47 -14.78 33.39
CA PRO A 169 0.18 -15.97 32.57
C PRO A 169 0.20 -15.70 31.04
N MET A 170 0.31 -14.45 30.59
CA MET A 170 0.26 -14.11 29.18
C MET A 170 1.57 -14.46 28.49
N ARG A 171 1.55 -15.55 27.71
CA ARG A 171 2.73 -16.11 27.05
C ARG A 171 2.99 -15.53 25.68
N ALA A 172 1.93 -15.41 24.86
CA ALA A 172 2.07 -15.04 23.48
C ALA A 172 0.90 -14.22 22.95
N VAL A 173 1.14 -13.55 21.83
CA VAL A 173 0.11 -12.93 21.01
C VAL A 173 0.08 -13.68 19.69
N PHE A 174 -1.12 -14.13 19.32
CA PHE A 174 -1.39 -14.77 18.05
C PHE A 174 -1.86 -13.70 17.05
N ASN A 175 -1.17 -13.61 15.93
CA ASN A 175 -1.59 -12.80 14.80
C ASN A 175 -2.13 -13.76 13.73
N ASP A 176 -3.36 -13.52 13.30
CA ASP A 176 -4.04 -14.31 12.31
C ASP A 176 -3.59 -13.92 10.89
N SER A 177 -4.30 -14.40 9.88
CA SER A 177 -3.96 -14.21 8.48
C SER A 177 -3.95 -12.75 8.02
N TYR A 178 -3.08 -12.47 7.04
CA TYR A 178 -2.99 -11.18 6.36
C TYR A 178 -3.76 -11.24 5.02
N GLU A 179 -5.07 -11.39 5.10
CA GLU A 179 -5.93 -11.51 3.93
C GLU A 179 -6.28 -10.13 3.36
N PHE A 180 -5.30 -9.46 2.78
CA PHE A 180 -5.50 -8.13 2.20
C PHE A 180 -6.20 -8.20 0.84
N GLN A 181 -7.22 -7.38 0.66
CA GLN A 181 -7.91 -7.23 -0.62
C GLN A 181 -7.25 -6.12 -1.45
N VAL A 182 -6.04 -6.38 -1.89
CA VAL A 182 -5.24 -5.44 -2.67
C VAL A 182 -4.38 -6.15 -3.71
N ASP A 183 -4.39 -5.68 -4.95
CA ASP A 183 -3.56 -6.25 -6.02
C ASP A 183 -2.08 -5.95 -5.85
N ARG A 184 -1.77 -4.72 -5.40
CA ARG A 184 -0.41 -4.23 -5.24
C ARG A 184 -0.29 -3.46 -3.95
N HIS A 185 0.23 -4.12 -2.95
CA HIS A 185 0.55 -3.48 -1.68
C HIS A 185 1.71 -2.52 -1.87
N TYR A 186 1.60 -1.32 -1.33
CA TYR A 186 2.63 -0.30 -1.45
C TYR A 186 2.90 0.37 -0.10
N SER A 187 4.18 0.50 0.24
CA SER A 187 4.65 1.32 1.34
C SER A 187 5.37 2.54 0.77
N PRO A 188 5.18 3.74 1.33
CA PRO A 188 5.80 4.97 0.83
C PRO A 188 7.32 4.89 0.66
N ASP A 189 8.01 4.14 1.51
CA ASP A 189 9.46 4.00 1.49
C ASP A 189 9.96 2.84 0.61
N PHE A 190 9.05 2.11 -0.04
CA PHE A 190 9.38 0.88 -0.75
C PHE A 190 10.47 1.09 -1.80
N ILE A 191 10.35 2.10 -2.67
CA ILE A 191 11.33 2.36 -3.75
C ILE A 191 12.72 2.65 -3.16
N THR A 192 12.78 3.54 -2.17
CA THR A 192 14.04 3.90 -1.50
C THR A 192 14.69 2.70 -0.81
N TYR A 193 13.88 1.92 -0.11
CA TYR A 193 14.35 0.72 0.57
C TYR A 193 14.81 -0.36 -0.42
N PHE A 194 14.05 -0.57 -1.48
CA PHE A 194 14.40 -1.51 -2.55
C PHE A 194 15.74 -1.14 -3.18
N LYS A 195 15.93 0.11 -3.61
CA LYS A 195 17.19 0.60 -4.18
C LYS A 195 18.36 0.40 -3.23
N LYS A 196 18.18 0.73 -1.94
CA LYS A 196 19.21 0.50 -0.90
C LYS A 196 19.57 -0.97 -0.76
N LYS A 197 18.61 -1.88 -0.84
CA LYS A 197 18.83 -3.33 -0.61
C LYS A 197 19.29 -4.08 -1.85
N ARG A 198 18.87 -3.65 -3.04
CA ARG A 198 19.11 -4.37 -4.30
C ARG A 198 20.17 -3.71 -5.18
N GLY A 199 20.51 -2.44 -4.93
CA GLY A 199 21.53 -1.70 -5.66
C GLY A 199 21.10 -1.14 -7.01
N TYR A 200 19.82 -1.29 -7.37
CA TYR A 200 19.25 -0.71 -8.61
C TYR A 200 17.87 -0.09 -8.34
N ASP A 201 17.46 0.78 -9.26
CA ASP A 201 16.14 1.43 -9.20
C ASP A 201 15.08 0.50 -9.79
N ILE A 202 13.92 0.39 -9.14
CA ILE A 202 12.82 -0.47 -9.61
C ILE A 202 11.89 0.29 -10.58
N THR A 203 11.99 1.61 -10.64
CA THR A 203 11.18 2.44 -11.54
C THR A 203 11.70 2.49 -12.97
#